data_5dae65b77c901edd7f02949b5dd19193
#
_entry.id   5dae65b77c901edd7f02949b5dd19193
#
_cell.length_a   1.000
_cell.length_b   1.000
_cell.length_c   1.000
_cell.angle_alpha   90.00
_cell.angle_beta   90.00
_cell.angle_gamma   90.00
#
_symmetry.space_group_name_H-M   'P 1'
#
loop_
_entity.id
_entity.type
_entity.pdbx_description
1 polymer ?
#
loop_
_entity_poly.entity_id
_entity_poly.type
_entity_poly.pdbx_seq_one_letter_code
_entity_poly.pdbx_strand_id
1 'polypeptide(L)'
;FMRSDRIIIGTDNAETESHLRNLYRPFNRNNDRLIAMDIRSAELTKYAANAFLATKISFMNEMSQLAERLNADIEQIRIGVGSDPRIGYHFINPGCGYGGSCFPKDVLALEATAKTVHYTPQLLNAVHKVNDEQKRLLFTKIRQYFNDHLKGKIIALWGLSFKPNTDDMREAPSQVLIESALTAGMKIQAYDPVAMSEANRIYQNRVGFSCHENPEAALINADMLVIVTEWNIFFNPDFNLIKQRLKEPVIFDGRNLYDPSHLKQLGFKYYAIGRGETFNQ
;
A
#
# COMPACT_ATOMS: atom_id res chain seq x y z
N PHE A 1 -1.69 21.71 3.20
CA PHE A 1 -2.50 22.92 3.36
C PHE A 1 -2.02 24.05 2.45
N MET A 2 -0.72 24.40 2.46
CA MET A 2 -0.16 25.57 1.74
C MET A 2 -0.13 25.43 0.21
N ARG A 3 -0.25 24.21 -0.33
CA ARG A 3 -0.22 23.92 -1.78
C ARG A 3 -1.31 22.90 -2.14
N SER A 4 -2.56 23.21 -1.76
CA SER A 4 -3.70 22.33 -2.09
C SER A 4 -4.05 22.45 -3.58
N ASP A 5 -4.40 21.33 -4.21
CA ASP A 5 -4.87 21.31 -5.60
C ASP A 5 -6.28 21.92 -5.72
N ARG A 6 -7.09 21.78 -4.68
CA ARG A 6 -8.43 22.35 -4.55
C ARG A 6 -8.78 22.60 -3.09
N ILE A 7 -9.67 23.55 -2.84
CA ILE A 7 -10.24 23.86 -1.53
C ILE A 7 -11.75 23.73 -1.66
N ILE A 8 -12.35 22.85 -0.87
CA ILE A 8 -13.81 22.66 -0.86
C ILE A 8 -14.33 23.20 0.48
N ILE A 9 -15.32 24.06 0.41
CA ILE A 9 -16.03 24.59 1.58
C ILE A 9 -17.50 24.22 1.50
N GLY A 10 -18.07 23.80 2.64
CA GLY A 10 -19.51 23.55 2.79
C GLY A 10 -20.13 24.63 3.65
N THR A 11 -21.08 25.38 3.09
CA THR A 11 -21.84 26.39 3.84
C THR A 11 -23.17 26.69 3.16
N ASP A 12 -24.20 26.94 3.96
CA ASP A 12 -25.52 27.37 3.50
C ASP A 12 -25.74 28.89 3.74
N ASN A 13 -24.64 29.62 4.08
CA ASN A 13 -24.68 31.06 4.42
C ASN A 13 -23.68 31.82 3.53
N ALA A 14 -24.18 32.80 2.77
CA ALA A 14 -23.41 33.60 1.83
C ALA A 14 -22.34 34.49 2.52
N GLU A 15 -22.59 34.99 3.72
CA GLU A 15 -21.61 35.77 4.48
C GLU A 15 -20.44 34.88 4.93
N THR A 16 -20.75 33.68 5.42
CA THR A 16 -19.73 32.66 5.77
C THR A 16 -18.89 32.29 4.55
N GLU A 17 -19.53 32.08 3.38
CA GLU A 17 -18.79 31.82 2.14
C GLU A 17 -17.82 32.96 1.81
N SER A 18 -18.29 34.20 1.89
CA SER A 18 -17.45 35.39 1.63
C SER A 18 -16.24 35.46 2.57
N HIS A 19 -16.46 35.21 3.87
CA HIS A 19 -15.39 35.18 4.86
C HIS A 19 -14.37 34.07 4.58
N LEU A 20 -14.82 32.87 4.26
CA LEU A 20 -13.93 31.75 3.93
C LEU A 20 -13.16 31.99 2.62
N ARG A 21 -13.79 32.55 1.58
CA ARG A 21 -13.10 32.98 0.35
C ARG A 21 -11.99 33.99 0.64
N ASN A 22 -12.26 34.96 1.50
CA ASN A 22 -11.25 35.94 1.91
C ASN A 22 -10.09 35.29 2.71
N LEU A 23 -10.43 34.38 3.64
CA LEU A 23 -9.43 33.64 4.44
C LEU A 23 -8.48 32.80 3.55
N TYR A 24 -9.02 32.11 2.55
CA TYR A 24 -8.24 31.24 1.64
C TYR A 24 -7.64 31.98 0.46
N ARG A 25 -7.96 33.28 0.25
CA ARG A 25 -7.44 34.09 -0.87
C ARG A 25 -5.90 34.10 -1.01
N PRO A 26 -5.10 34.16 0.09
CA PRO A 26 -3.64 34.10 -0.04
C PRO A 26 -3.11 32.79 -0.65
N PHE A 27 -3.85 31.71 -0.54
CA PHE A 27 -3.48 30.38 -1.06
C PHE A 27 -3.98 30.14 -2.50
N ASN A 28 -4.79 31.08 -3.04
CA ASN A 28 -5.50 30.99 -4.32
C ASN A 28 -4.99 32.00 -5.36
N ARG A 29 -3.72 32.41 -5.28
CA ARG A 29 -3.19 33.58 -6.01
C ARG A 29 -3.25 33.47 -7.53
N ASN A 30 -3.13 32.26 -8.10
CA ASN A 30 -2.98 32.08 -9.56
C ASN A 30 -4.19 31.44 -10.25
N ASN A 31 -5.04 30.74 -9.53
CA ASN A 31 -6.26 30.11 -10.04
C ASN A 31 -7.28 30.02 -8.91
N ASP A 32 -8.55 30.27 -9.19
CA ASP A 32 -9.61 30.02 -8.20
C ASP A 32 -9.80 28.52 -8.05
N ARG A 33 -9.25 27.96 -6.96
CA ARG A 33 -9.32 26.56 -6.60
C ARG A 33 -10.37 26.29 -5.55
N LEU A 34 -11.10 27.32 -5.11
CA LEU A 34 -12.08 27.23 -4.07
C LEU A 34 -13.47 26.94 -4.67
N ILE A 35 -14.01 25.80 -4.28
CA ILE A 35 -15.32 25.33 -4.67
C ILE A 35 -16.23 25.43 -3.44
N ALA A 36 -17.27 26.26 -3.51
CA ALA A 36 -18.30 26.36 -2.49
C ALA A 36 -19.51 25.50 -2.86
N MET A 37 -20.07 24.82 -1.88
CA MET A 37 -21.27 24.00 -2.03
C MET A 37 -22.00 23.91 -0.69
N ASP A 38 -23.19 23.30 -0.66
CA ASP A 38 -23.88 23.02 0.58
C ASP A 38 -23.09 22.06 1.49
N ILE A 39 -23.38 22.08 2.79
CA ILE A 39 -22.62 21.33 3.80
C ILE A 39 -22.62 19.83 3.50
N ARG A 40 -23.76 19.24 3.18
CA ARG A 40 -23.90 17.79 2.94
C ARG A 40 -23.11 17.34 1.71
N SER A 41 -23.17 18.13 0.63
CA SER A 41 -22.41 17.88 -0.60
C SER A 41 -20.90 17.98 -0.35
N ALA A 42 -20.44 18.95 0.45
CA ALA A 42 -19.02 19.10 0.79
C ALA A 42 -18.50 17.92 1.59
N GLU A 43 -19.24 17.47 2.61
CA GLU A 43 -18.89 16.29 3.40
C GLU A 43 -18.85 15.03 2.53
N LEU A 44 -19.88 14.78 1.73
CA LEU A 44 -19.94 13.63 0.85
C LEU A 44 -18.82 13.65 -0.20
N THR A 45 -18.49 14.82 -0.74
CA THR A 45 -17.39 15.00 -1.72
C THR A 45 -16.04 14.52 -1.16
N LYS A 46 -15.75 14.78 0.12
CA LYS A 46 -14.51 14.32 0.76
C LYS A 46 -14.43 12.79 0.77
N TYR A 47 -15.48 12.13 1.22
CA TYR A 47 -15.55 10.68 1.30
C TYR A 47 -15.58 10.03 -0.09
N ALA A 48 -16.37 10.57 -1.02
CA ALA A 48 -16.48 10.08 -2.39
C ALA A 48 -15.12 10.14 -3.12
N ALA A 49 -14.37 11.25 -2.97
CA ALA A 49 -13.05 11.38 -3.57
C ALA A 49 -12.07 10.30 -3.06
N ASN A 50 -11.99 10.07 -1.74
CA ASN A 50 -11.12 9.07 -1.17
C ASN A 50 -11.57 7.64 -1.56
N ALA A 51 -12.87 7.37 -1.56
CA ALA A 51 -13.42 6.10 -2.00
C ALA A 51 -13.13 5.82 -3.49
N PHE A 52 -13.17 6.83 -4.35
CA PHE A 52 -12.82 6.70 -5.76
C PHE A 52 -11.34 6.38 -5.95
N LEU A 53 -10.44 7.04 -5.21
CA LEU A 53 -9.01 6.72 -5.24
C LEU A 53 -8.74 5.29 -4.75
N ALA A 54 -9.39 4.86 -3.67
CA ALA A 54 -9.32 3.49 -3.18
C ALA A 54 -9.83 2.48 -4.21
N THR A 55 -10.90 2.82 -4.94
CA THR A 55 -11.44 2.01 -6.04
C THR A 55 -10.41 1.82 -7.16
N LYS A 56 -9.71 2.87 -7.57
CA LYS A 56 -8.65 2.78 -8.59
C LYS A 56 -7.56 1.80 -8.17
N ILE A 57 -7.11 1.88 -6.91
CA ILE A 57 -6.08 0.98 -6.39
C ILE A 57 -6.59 -0.47 -6.33
N SER A 58 -7.80 -0.69 -5.75
CA SER A 58 -8.38 -2.03 -5.67
C SER A 58 -8.63 -2.64 -7.04
N PHE A 59 -9.10 -1.86 -8.03
CA PHE A 59 -9.25 -2.31 -9.40
C PHE A 59 -7.93 -2.80 -10.00
N MET A 60 -6.85 -2.03 -9.86
CA MET A 60 -5.53 -2.44 -10.36
C MET A 60 -4.96 -3.64 -9.61
N ASN A 61 -5.25 -3.77 -8.33
CA ASN A 61 -4.87 -4.95 -7.55
C ASN A 61 -5.63 -6.20 -8.01
N GLU A 62 -6.92 -6.09 -8.31
CA GLU A 62 -7.70 -7.19 -8.90
C GLU A 62 -7.17 -7.57 -10.29
N MET A 63 -6.87 -6.56 -11.14
CA MET A 63 -6.23 -6.78 -12.43
C MET A 63 -4.84 -7.43 -12.30
N SER A 64 -4.09 -7.14 -11.25
CA SER A 64 -2.79 -7.78 -11.00
C SER A 64 -2.90 -9.28 -10.76
N GLN A 65 -3.91 -9.70 -10.03
CA GLN A 65 -4.18 -11.13 -9.80
C GLN A 65 -4.64 -11.85 -11.08
N LEU A 66 -5.44 -11.15 -11.92
CA LEU A 66 -5.84 -11.68 -13.23
C LEU A 66 -4.65 -11.76 -14.19
N ALA A 67 -3.80 -10.73 -14.23
CA ALA A 67 -2.59 -10.71 -15.04
C ALA A 67 -1.66 -11.89 -14.70
N GLU A 68 -1.46 -12.18 -13.43
CA GLU A 68 -0.66 -13.31 -12.96
C GLU A 68 -1.21 -14.66 -13.47
N ARG A 69 -2.53 -14.86 -13.45
CA ARG A 69 -3.19 -16.08 -13.96
C ARG A 69 -3.13 -16.21 -15.48
N LEU A 70 -3.05 -15.10 -16.18
CA LEU A 70 -2.97 -15.04 -17.64
C LEU A 70 -1.51 -14.98 -18.15
N ASN A 71 -0.51 -15.03 -17.26
CA ASN A 71 0.91 -14.83 -17.57
C ASN A 71 1.18 -13.49 -18.28
N ALA A 72 0.41 -12.45 -17.92
CA ALA A 72 0.61 -11.07 -18.36
C ALA A 72 1.39 -10.28 -17.30
N ASP A 73 2.04 -9.17 -17.71
CA ASP A 73 2.73 -8.26 -16.80
C ASP A 73 1.81 -7.08 -16.45
N ILE A 74 1.46 -6.95 -15.18
CA ILE A 74 0.61 -5.87 -14.69
C ILE A 74 1.21 -4.48 -14.93
N GLU A 75 2.54 -4.35 -15.00
CA GLU A 75 3.18 -3.06 -15.26
C GLU A 75 2.92 -2.59 -16.70
N GLN A 76 2.95 -3.51 -17.67
CA GLN A 76 2.56 -3.20 -19.04
C GLN A 76 1.07 -2.82 -19.14
N ILE A 77 0.22 -3.51 -18.40
CA ILE A 77 -1.22 -3.18 -18.31
C ILE A 77 -1.40 -1.79 -17.68
N ARG A 78 -0.68 -1.48 -16.58
CA ARG A 78 -0.70 -0.17 -15.93
C ARG A 78 -0.31 0.96 -16.88
N ILE A 79 0.76 0.75 -17.65
CA ILE A 79 1.22 1.72 -18.67
C ILE A 79 0.13 1.91 -19.73
N GLY A 80 -0.41 0.81 -20.26
CA GLY A 80 -1.47 0.86 -21.27
C GLY A 80 -2.73 1.59 -20.79
N VAL A 81 -3.23 1.22 -19.60
CA VAL A 81 -4.41 1.85 -18.99
C VAL A 81 -4.15 3.32 -18.65
N GLY A 82 -2.99 3.63 -18.06
CA GLY A 82 -2.63 4.98 -17.63
C GLY A 82 -2.35 5.94 -18.80
N SER A 83 -2.04 5.43 -19.99
CA SER A 83 -1.82 6.24 -21.20
C SER A 83 -3.10 6.90 -21.72
N ASP A 84 -4.29 6.38 -21.36
CA ASP A 84 -5.56 7.05 -21.65
C ASP A 84 -5.69 8.29 -20.76
N PRO A 85 -5.76 9.52 -21.33
CA PRO A 85 -5.85 10.77 -20.58
C PRO A 85 -7.09 10.87 -19.69
N ARG A 86 -8.14 10.10 -19.95
CA ARG A 86 -9.35 10.04 -19.13
C ARG A 86 -9.11 9.29 -17.81
N ILE A 87 -8.08 8.43 -17.74
CA ILE A 87 -7.72 7.61 -16.59
C ILE A 87 -6.50 8.20 -15.88
N GLY A 88 -5.39 8.38 -16.64
CA GLY A 88 -4.10 8.89 -16.13
C GLY A 88 -3.39 7.91 -15.19
N TYR A 89 -2.17 8.24 -14.83
CA TYR A 89 -1.26 7.37 -14.04
C TYR A 89 -1.43 7.46 -12.53
N HIS A 90 -2.25 8.38 -12.03
CA HIS A 90 -2.41 8.58 -10.59
C HIS A 90 -3.30 7.50 -9.96
N PHE A 91 -2.83 6.90 -8.86
CA PHE A 91 -3.54 5.89 -8.07
C PHE A 91 -3.87 4.59 -8.81
N ILE A 92 -3.06 4.22 -9.81
CA ILE A 92 -3.18 2.95 -10.54
C ILE A 92 -1.93 2.06 -10.38
N ASN A 93 -1.13 2.26 -9.33
CA ASN A 93 0.00 1.39 -9.01
C ASN A 93 -0.52 0.16 -8.26
N PRO A 94 -0.35 -1.06 -8.80
CA PRO A 94 -0.69 -2.28 -8.08
C PRO A 94 0.34 -2.54 -6.98
N GLY A 95 -0.10 -3.19 -5.90
CA GLY A 95 0.77 -3.51 -4.77
C GLY A 95 0.07 -4.42 -3.76
N CYS A 96 0.66 -4.56 -2.58
CA CYS A 96 0.14 -5.42 -1.51
C CYS A 96 -1.04 -4.81 -0.72
N GLY A 97 -1.78 -3.90 -1.29
CA GLY A 97 -2.92 -3.21 -0.68
C GLY A 97 -2.56 -1.84 -0.12
N TYR A 98 -3.59 -1.07 0.20
CA TYR A 98 -3.47 0.25 0.82
C TYR A 98 -3.81 0.20 2.31
N GLY A 99 -3.24 1.14 3.06
CA GLY A 99 -3.48 1.38 4.47
C GLY A 99 -3.61 2.87 4.78
N GLY A 100 -3.21 3.26 5.96
CA GLY A 100 -3.25 4.61 6.48
C GLY A 100 -4.58 4.98 7.11
N SER A 101 -4.63 6.19 7.67
CA SER A 101 -5.78 6.69 8.42
C SER A 101 -6.97 7.15 7.57
N CYS A 102 -6.80 7.30 6.25
CA CYS A 102 -7.81 7.92 5.40
C CYS A 102 -8.62 6.88 4.61
N PHE A 103 -8.00 6.15 3.69
CA PHE A 103 -8.75 5.28 2.77
C PHE A 103 -9.57 4.21 3.46
N PRO A 104 -9.03 3.38 4.38
CA PRO A 104 -9.83 2.35 5.04
C PRO A 104 -10.98 2.95 5.84
N LYS A 105 -10.69 4.00 6.63
CA LYS A 105 -11.69 4.66 7.48
C LYS A 105 -12.79 5.33 6.65
N ASP A 106 -12.44 6.05 5.58
CA ASP A 106 -13.40 6.82 4.79
C ASP A 106 -14.32 5.90 3.96
N VAL A 107 -13.80 4.78 3.44
CA VAL A 107 -14.63 3.74 2.79
C VAL A 107 -15.62 3.14 3.77
N LEU A 108 -15.15 2.71 4.95
CA LEU A 108 -16.01 2.14 6.01
C LEU A 108 -17.05 3.15 6.53
N ALA A 109 -16.66 4.43 6.70
CA ALA A 109 -17.58 5.48 7.13
C ALA A 109 -18.70 5.71 6.09
N LEU A 110 -18.34 5.68 4.79
CA LEU A 110 -19.32 5.83 3.72
C LEU A 110 -20.27 4.63 3.64
N GLU A 111 -19.77 3.41 3.85
CA GLU A 111 -20.60 2.20 3.98
C GLU A 111 -21.56 2.29 5.18
N ALA A 112 -21.07 2.76 6.33
CA ALA A 112 -21.91 2.96 7.51
C ALA A 112 -22.97 4.03 7.28
N THR A 113 -22.61 5.15 6.65
CA THR A 113 -23.56 6.22 6.29
C THR A 113 -24.62 5.72 5.32
N ALA A 114 -24.26 4.93 4.31
CA ALA A 114 -25.21 4.34 3.38
C ALA A 114 -26.26 3.47 4.08
N LYS A 115 -25.85 2.69 5.09
CA LYS A 115 -26.76 1.87 5.90
C LYS A 115 -27.81 2.69 6.65
N THR A 116 -27.46 3.91 7.12
CA THR A 116 -28.42 4.78 7.83
C THR A 116 -29.56 5.28 6.94
N VAL A 117 -29.34 5.29 5.63
CA VAL A 117 -30.34 5.66 4.62
C VAL A 117 -30.87 4.44 3.83
N HIS A 118 -30.69 3.24 4.38
CA HIS A 118 -31.15 1.98 3.79
C HIS A 118 -30.61 1.70 2.38
N TYR A 119 -29.38 2.15 2.08
CA TYR A 119 -28.71 1.91 0.81
C TYR A 119 -27.52 0.96 0.97
N THR A 120 -27.39 -0.03 0.09
CA THR A 120 -26.26 -0.95 0.08
C THR A 120 -25.25 -0.56 -1.01
N PRO A 121 -24.08 -0.01 -0.65
CA PRO A 121 -23.08 0.46 -1.61
C PRO A 121 -22.24 -0.72 -2.13
N GLN A 122 -22.73 -1.43 -3.14
CA GLN A 122 -22.14 -2.66 -3.66
C GLN A 122 -20.67 -2.48 -4.08
N LEU A 123 -20.34 -1.39 -4.78
CA LEU A 123 -18.98 -1.13 -5.24
C LEU A 123 -18.02 -0.92 -4.07
N LEU A 124 -18.41 -0.16 -3.05
CA LEU A 124 -17.54 0.11 -1.89
C LEU A 124 -17.27 -1.16 -1.08
N ASN A 125 -18.29 -2.01 -0.90
CA ASN A 125 -18.13 -3.30 -0.26
C ASN A 125 -17.12 -4.19 -1.03
N ALA A 126 -17.19 -4.20 -2.36
CA ALA A 126 -16.24 -4.93 -3.19
C ALA A 126 -14.81 -4.35 -3.07
N VAL A 127 -14.67 -3.03 -3.10
CA VAL A 127 -13.37 -2.34 -2.94
C VAL A 127 -12.69 -2.70 -1.62
N HIS A 128 -13.46 -2.69 -0.53
CA HIS A 128 -12.96 -3.06 0.79
C HIS A 128 -12.50 -4.53 0.81
N LYS A 129 -13.34 -5.44 0.33
CA LYS A 129 -13.04 -6.88 0.27
C LYS A 129 -11.77 -7.16 -0.54
N VAL A 130 -11.65 -6.57 -1.73
CA VAL A 130 -10.45 -6.72 -2.58
C VAL A 130 -9.20 -6.25 -1.87
N ASN A 131 -9.25 -5.12 -1.15
CA ASN A 131 -8.09 -4.63 -0.41
C ASN A 131 -7.69 -5.56 0.75
N ASP A 132 -8.65 -6.13 1.48
CA ASP A 132 -8.38 -7.07 2.57
C ASP A 132 -7.74 -8.37 2.05
N GLU A 133 -8.20 -8.88 0.93
CA GLU A 133 -7.60 -10.03 0.26
C GLU A 133 -6.17 -9.70 -0.22
N GLN A 134 -5.99 -8.51 -0.80
CA GLN A 134 -4.70 -8.06 -1.30
C GLN A 134 -3.64 -7.91 -0.20
N LYS A 135 -4.00 -7.42 0.98
CA LYS A 135 -3.08 -7.34 2.12
C LYS A 135 -2.52 -8.71 2.55
N ARG A 136 -3.21 -9.80 2.23
CA ARG A 136 -2.82 -11.18 2.59
C ARG A 136 -2.02 -11.88 1.49
N LEU A 137 -2.00 -11.32 0.28
CA LEU A 137 -1.45 -11.98 -0.89
C LEU A 137 0.04 -12.32 -0.74
N LEU A 138 0.85 -11.40 -0.19
CA LEU A 138 2.29 -11.68 0.03
C LEU A 138 2.51 -12.88 0.96
N PHE A 139 1.76 -12.94 2.06
CA PHE A 139 1.86 -14.08 2.97
C PHE A 139 1.41 -15.39 2.31
N THR A 140 0.39 -15.34 1.48
CA THR A 140 -0.04 -16.50 0.68
C THR A 140 1.08 -16.98 -0.25
N LYS A 141 1.76 -16.07 -0.95
CA LYS A 141 2.92 -16.41 -1.80
C LYS A 141 4.07 -17.03 -0.99
N ILE A 142 4.37 -16.50 0.19
CA ILE A 142 5.39 -17.05 1.10
C ILE A 142 5.03 -18.47 1.52
N ARG A 143 3.78 -18.72 1.91
CA ARG A 143 3.29 -20.04 2.26
C ARG A 143 3.45 -21.06 1.13
N GLN A 144 3.07 -20.67 -0.09
CA GLN A 144 3.23 -21.50 -1.28
C GLN A 144 4.70 -21.83 -1.57
N TYR A 145 5.59 -20.83 -1.48
CA TYR A 145 7.01 -21.03 -1.72
C TYR A 145 7.64 -22.04 -0.76
N PHE A 146 7.31 -21.98 0.52
CA PHE A 146 7.85 -22.87 1.54
C PHE A 146 6.98 -24.11 1.78
N ASN A 147 5.96 -24.38 0.98
CA ASN A 147 5.03 -25.50 1.15
C ASN A 147 4.52 -25.62 2.59
N ASP A 148 4.12 -24.49 3.18
CA ASP A 148 3.69 -24.33 4.58
C ASP A 148 4.74 -24.70 5.67
N HIS A 149 6.00 -24.97 5.30
CA HIS A 149 7.09 -25.20 6.26
C HIS A 149 7.64 -23.86 6.77
N LEU A 150 6.85 -23.12 7.56
CA LEU A 150 7.12 -21.73 7.95
C LEU A 150 7.79 -21.60 9.31
N LYS A 151 7.58 -22.54 10.22
CA LYS A 151 8.08 -22.45 11.60
C LYS A 151 9.59 -22.28 11.64
N GLY A 152 10.04 -21.21 12.32
CA GLY A 152 11.46 -20.87 12.48
C GLY A 152 12.09 -20.14 11.30
N LYS A 153 11.40 -19.97 10.16
CA LYS A 153 11.85 -19.15 9.05
C LYS A 153 11.92 -17.68 9.46
N ILE A 154 12.87 -16.95 8.89
CA ILE A 154 13.16 -15.54 9.19
C ILE A 154 12.86 -14.69 7.96
N ILE A 155 12.00 -13.70 8.11
CA ILE A 155 11.72 -12.67 7.10
C ILE A 155 12.60 -11.46 7.38
N ALA A 156 13.38 -11.01 6.41
CA ALA A 156 13.86 -9.64 6.35
C ALA A 156 12.75 -8.77 5.78
N LEU A 157 12.16 -7.88 6.57
CA LEU A 157 11.03 -7.04 6.17
C LEU A 157 11.49 -5.60 5.95
N TRP A 158 11.43 -5.14 4.71
CA TRP A 158 11.73 -3.76 4.35
C TRP A 158 10.44 -2.95 4.14
N GLY A 159 10.28 -1.93 4.97
CA GLY A 159 9.09 -1.08 5.02
C GLY A 159 8.06 -1.54 6.03
N LEU A 160 7.59 -0.62 6.85
CA LEU A 160 6.60 -0.82 7.92
C LEU A 160 5.42 0.15 7.81
N SER A 161 5.70 1.41 7.43
CA SER A 161 4.67 2.43 7.18
C SER A 161 3.81 2.09 5.97
N PHE A 162 2.57 2.62 5.93
CA PHE A 162 1.64 2.35 4.84
C PHE A 162 2.05 2.99 3.49
N LYS A 163 2.92 3.99 3.53
CA LYS A 163 3.54 4.67 2.37
C LYS A 163 4.85 5.34 2.80
N PRO A 164 5.73 5.76 1.87
CA PRO A 164 6.92 6.53 2.20
C PRO A 164 6.63 7.88 2.86
N ASN A 165 7.64 8.44 3.55
CA ASN A 165 7.64 9.77 4.18
C ASN A 165 6.63 9.92 5.34
N THR A 166 6.35 8.83 6.06
CA THR A 166 5.54 8.83 7.29
C THR A 166 5.95 7.66 8.18
N ASP A 167 5.67 7.79 9.48
CA ASP A 167 5.76 6.73 10.48
C ASP A 167 4.42 5.99 10.70
N ASP A 168 3.36 6.41 9.98
CA ASP A 168 2.01 5.89 10.18
C ASP A 168 1.89 4.44 9.70
N MET A 169 1.68 3.54 10.65
CA MET A 169 1.48 2.10 10.41
C MET A 169 0.01 1.68 10.44
N ARG A 170 -0.94 2.60 10.68
CA ARG A 170 -2.37 2.25 10.79
C ARG A 170 -2.85 1.58 9.51
N GLU A 171 -3.51 0.43 9.65
CA GLU A 171 -4.02 -0.36 8.53
C GLU A 171 -2.96 -0.72 7.46
N ALA A 172 -1.67 -0.62 7.80
CA ALA A 172 -0.58 -0.92 6.86
C ALA A 172 -0.56 -2.42 6.50
N PRO A 173 -0.29 -2.78 5.24
CA PRO A 173 -0.11 -4.17 4.81
C PRO A 173 0.98 -4.91 5.61
N SER A 174 1.99 -4.18 6.08
CA SER A 174 3.05 -4.71 6.95
C SER A 174 2.50 -5.35 8.22
N GLN A 175 1.49 -4.75 8.87
CA GLN A 175 0.89 -5.30 10.08
C GLN A 175 0.21 -6.64 9.81
N VAL A 176 -0.54 -6.75 8.71
CA VAL A 176 -1.20 -8.01 8.30
C VAL A 176 -0.17 -9.11 8.04
N LEU A 177 0.93 -8.76 7.37
CA LEU A 177 2.03 -9.68 7.11
C LEU A 177 2.72 -10.12 8.41
N ILE A 178 3.08 -9.17 9.29
CA ILE A 178 3.75 -9.44 10.57
C ILE A 178 2.90 -10.37 11.43
N GLU A 179 1.63 -10.06 11.63
CA GLU A 179 0.74 -10.88 12.46
C GLU A 179 0.57 -12.29 11.88
N SER A 180 0.41 -12.40 10.55
CA SER A 180 0.30 -13.70 9.89
C SER A 180 1.58 -14.54 10.04
N ALA A 181 2.73 -13.92 9.85
CA ALA A 181 4.04 -14.58 9.94
C ALA A 181 4.35 -15.03 11.38
N LEU A 182 4.17 -14.15 12.38
CA LEU A 182 4.38 -14.49 13.78
C LEU A 182 3.44 -15.60 14.26
N THR A 183 2.17 -15.57 13.82
CA THR A 183 1.19 -16.62 14.12
C THR A 183 1.61 -17.98 13.53
N ALA A 184 2.24 -17.98 12.35
CA ALA A 184 2.80 -19.16 11.72
C ALA A 184 4.15 -19.63 12.32
N GLY A 185 4.64 -18.98 13.37
CA GLY A 185 5.89 -19.31 14.05
C GLY A 185 7.15 -18.85 13.30
N MET A 186 7.03 -17.91 12.38
CA MET A 186 8.16 -17.25 11.72
C MET A 186 8.76 -16.17 12.62
N LYS A 187 9.92 -15.63 12.21
CA LYS A 187 10.55 -14.48 12.82
C LYS A 187 10.65 -13.33 11.83
N ILE A 188 10.59 -12.09 12.34
CA ILE A 188 10.67 -10.86 11.56
C ILE A 188 11.89 -10.06 12.00
N GLN A 189 12.74 -9.72 11.05
CA GLN A 189 13.82 -8.74 11.16
C GLN A 189 13.42 -7.55 10.28
N ALA A 190 12.93 -6.47 10.89
CA ALA A 190 12.31 -5.35 10.18
C ALA A 190 13.24 -4.15 10.09
N TYR A 191 13.13 -3.43 8.99
CA TYR A 191 13.72 -2.10 8.83
C TYR A 191 12.73 -1.16 8.12
N ASP A 192 12.63 0.06 8.64
CA ASP A 192 11.91 1.19 8.00
C ASP A 192 12.67 2.48 8.34
N PRO A 193 12.90 3.40 7.40
CA PRO A 193 13.62 4.65 7.67
C PRO A 193 13.03 5.52 8.77
N VAL A 194 11.71 5.45 9.01
CA VAL A 194 10.98 6.37 9.90
C VAL A 194 10.12 5.65 10.93
N ALA A 195 9.46 4.54 10.56
CA ALA A 195 8.42 3.89 11.38
C ALA A 195 8.94 2.91 12.44
N MET A 196 10.26 2.73 12.62
CA MET A 196 10.79 1.74 13.59
C MET A 196 10.39 2.04 15.04
N SER A 197 10.30 3.30 15.44
CA SER A 197 9.85 3.67 16.78
C SER A 197 8.41 3.25 17.03
N GLU A 198 7.52 3.47 16.04
CA GLU A 198 6.12 3.06 16.12
C GLU A 198 5.98 1.52 16.08
N ALA A 199 6.77 0.85 15.24
CA ALA A 199 6.80 -0.61 15.21
C ALA A 199 7.24 -1.21 16.55
N ASN A 200 8.29 -0.66 17.16
CA ASN A 200 8.72 -1.09 18.51
C ASN A 200 7.61 -0.86 19.54
N ARG A 201 6.89 0.27 19.49
CA ARG A 201 5.76 0.53 20.38
C ARG A 201 4.65 -0.52 20.25
N ILE A 202 4.35 -0.94 19.02
CA ILE A 202 3.29 -1.93 18.73
C ILE A 202 3.75 -3.35 19.10
N TYR A 203 5.00 -3.71 18.78
CA TYR A 203 5.49 -5.09 18.79
C TYR A 203 6.55 -5.39 19.86
N GLN A 204 6.88 -4.45 20.80
CA GLN A 204 7.96 -4.58 21.79
C GLN A 204 7.91 -5.87 22.61
N ASN A 205 6.72 -6.45 22.83
CA ASN A 205 6.53 -7.67 23.63
C ASN A 205 6.22 -8.91 22.75
N ARG A 206 6.37 -8.80 21.43
CA ARG A 206 6.06 -9.89 20.50
C ARG A 206 7.31 -10.73 20.25
N VAL A 207 7.30 -11.96 20.73
CA VAL A 207 8.38 -12.91 20.48
C VAL A 207 8.51 -13.16 18.96
N GLY A 208 9.74 -13.04 18.47
CA GLY A 208 10.03 -13.23 17.05
C GLY A 208 10.01 -11.96 16.20
N PHE A 209 9.73 -10.78 16.74
CA PHE A 209 9.86 -9.50 16.05
C PHE A 209 11.07 -8.71 16.53
N SER A 210 11.84 -8.13 15.63
CA SER A 210 12.96 -7.22 15.92
C SER A 210 13.09 -6.13 14.84
N CYS A 211 13.44 -4.91 15.27
CA CYS A 211 13.88 -3.84 14.38
C CYS A 211 15.40 -3.80 14.28
N HIS A 212 15.93 -3.42 13.11
CA HIS A 212 17.36 -3.34 12.81
C HIS A 212 17.75 -1.93 12.37
N GLU A 213 19.00 -1.53 12.61
CA GLU A 213 19.47 -0.15 12.39
C GLU A 213 19.54 0.26 10.91
N ASN A 214 19.69 -0.71 10.01
CA ASN A 214 19.79 -0.49 8.57
C ASN A 214 19.19 -1.68 7.80
N PRO A 215 18.84 -1.50 6.51
CA PRO A 215 18.20 -2.55 5.73
C PRO A 215 19.09 -3.79 5.57
N GLU A 216 20.42 -3.60 5.51
CA GLU A 216 21.37 -4.70 5.34
C GLU A 216 21.48 -5.56 6.61
N ALA A 217 21.35 -4.96 7.80
CA ALA A 217 21.37 -5.71 9.06
C ALA A 217 20.14 -6.61 9.18
N ALA A 218 18.99 -6.19 8.66
CA ALA A 218 17.77 -6.99 8.64
C ALA A 218 17.89 -8.26 7.78
N LEU A 219 18.82 -8.29 6.80
CA LEU A 219 19.02 -9.44 5.91
C LEU A 219 19.81 -10.59 6.54
N ILE A 220 20.55 -10.34 7.62
CA ILE A 220 21.51 -11.32 8.17
C ILE A 220 20.79 -12.59 8.60
N ASN A 221 21.16 -13.72 7.96
CA ASN A 221 20.57 -15.04 8.20
C ASN A 221 19.05 -15.11 7.98
N ALA A 222 18.47 -14.17 7.25
CA ALA A 222 17.07 -14.26 6.84
C ALA A 222 16.88 -15.29 5.72
N ASP A 223 15.72 -15.95 5.70
CA ASP A 223 15.38 -16.94 4.68
C ASP A 223 14.90 -16.26 3.39
N MET A 224 14.39 -15.02 3.49
CA MET A 224 13.87 -14.25 2.36
C MET A 224 13.89 -12.74 2.67
N LEU A 225 13.82 -11.92 1.61
CA LEU A 225 13.51 -10.49 1.70
C LEU A 225 12.05 -10.27 1.30
N VAL A 226 11.32 -9.48 2.09
CA VAL A 226 9.96 -9.02 1.78
C VAL A 226 9.91 -7.50 1.81
N ILE A 227 9.33 -6.88 0.78
CA ILE A 227 9.22 -5.42 0.64
C ILE A 227 7.74 -5.04 0.65
N VAL A 228 7.33 -4.13 1.54
CA VAL A 228 5.92 -3.70 1.64
C VAL A 228 5.71 -2.19 1.58
N THR A 229 6.80 -1.40 1.57
CA THR A 229 6.74 0.06 1.40
C THR A 229 7.82 0.51 0.42
N GLU A 230 7.46 1.38 -0.51
CA GLU A 230 8.32 1.83 -1.60
C GLU A 230 9.21 3.03 -1.18
N TRP A 231 10.06 2.84 -0.17
CA TRP A 231 11.03 3.84 0.23
C TRP A 231 12.14 4.01 -0.81
N ASN A 232 12.58 5.24 -1.05
CA ASN A 232 13.64 5.52 -2.05
C ASN A 232 14.92 4.72 -1.83
N ILE A 233 15.27 4.46 -0.56
CA ILE A 233 16.45 3.67 -0.21
C ILE A 233 16.41 2.22 -0.72
N PHE A 234 15.22 1.69 -1.01
CA PHE A 234 15.04 0.31 -1.48
C PHE A 234 15.09 0.16 -3.00
N PHE A 235 15.09 1.25 -3.79
CA PHE A 235 15.05 1.14 -5.26
C PHE A 235 16.34 0.63 -5.90
N ASN A 236 17.50 0.95 -5.32
CA ASN A 236 18.79 0.59 -5.88
C ASN A 236 19.68 -0.03 -4.79
N PRO A 237 19.34 -1.21 -4.27
CA PRO A 237 20.14 -1.88 -3.25
C PRO A 237 21.34 -2.58 -3.88
N ASP A 238 22.32 -2.94 -3.06
CA ASP A 238 23.37 -3.87 -3.47
C ASP A 238 22.82 -5.31 -3.50
N PHE A 239 22.43 -5.79 -4.68
CA PHE A 239 21.91 -7.14 -4.87
C PHE A 239 22.94 -8.24 -4.54
N ASN A 240 24.23 -7.98 -4.71
CA ASN A 240 25.26 -8.95 -4.33
C ASN A 240 25.29 -9.12 -2.81
N LEU A 241 25.18 -8.02 -2.07
CA LEU A 241 25.12 -8.05 -0.62
C LEU A 241 23.84 -8.74 -0.12
N ILE A 242 22.68 -8.47 -0.74
CA ILE A 242 21.42 -9.17 -0.43
C ILE A 242 21.62 -10.68 -0.61
N LYS A 243 22.16 -11.10 -1.75
CA LYS A 243 22.40 -12.51 -2.07
C LYS A 243 23.35 -13.21 -1.09
N GLN A 244 24.37 -12.49 -0.60
CA GLN A 244 25.32 -13.03 0.37
C GLN A 244 24.72 -13.18 1.77
N ARG A 245 23.80 -12.33 2.16
CA ARG A 245 23.24 -12.29 3.52
C ARG A 245 22.01 -13.15 3.71
N LEU A 246 21.21 -13.34 2.66
CA LEU A 246 20.07 -14.25 2.67
C LEU A 246 20.53 -15.70 2.60
N LYS A 247 19.82 -16.62 3.25
CA LYS A 247 20.02 -18.05 3.11
C LYS A 247 19.65 -18.56 1.72
N GLU A 248 18.59 -18.00 1.14
CA GLU A 248 18.13 -18.26 -0.22
C GLU A 248 17.91 -16.92 -0.95
N PRO A 249 18.34 -16.79 -2.22
CA PRO A 249 18.16 -15.55 -2.98
C PRO A 249 16.70 -15.43 -3.47
N VAL A 250 15.77 -15.19 -2.53
CA VAL A 250 14.35 -15.03 -2.83
C VAL A 250 13.82 -13.69 -2.28
N ILE A 251 13.08 -12.99 -3.14
CA ILE A 251 12.49 -11.69 -2.83
C ILE A 251 10.98 -11.76 -3.10
N PHE A 252 10.17 -11.34 -2.12
CA PHE A 252 8.74 -11.08 -2.25
C PHE A 252 8.52 -9.57 -2.23
N ASP A 253 8.11 -9.00 -3.36
CA ASP A 253 7.99 -7.55 -3.52
C ASP A 253 6.53 -7.13 -3.65
N GLY A 254 6.02 -6.52 -2.61
CA GLY A 254 4.66 -5.98 -2.54
C GLY A 254 4.47 -4.63 -3.23
N ARG A 255 5.53 -4.04 -3.81
CA ARG A 255 5.50 -2.71 -4.43
C ARG A 255 6.04 -2.68 -5.86
N ASN A 256 6.45 -3.83 -6.39
CA ASN A 256 6.95 -3.96 -7.76
C ASN A 256 8.15 -3.04 -8.07
N LEU A 257 9.10 -2.95 -7.12
CA LEU A 257 10.24 -2.03 -7.23
C LEU A 257 11.24 -2.44 -8.30
N TYR A 258 11.37 -3.75 -8.56
CA TYR A 258 12.44 -4.27 -9.37
C TYR A 258 11.96 -4.86 -10.69
N ASP A 259 12.86 -4.92 -11.67
CA ASP A 259 12.64 -5.62 -12.93
C ASP A 259 12.84 -7.14 -12.75
N PRO A 260 11.80 -7.96 -13.08
CA PRO A 260 11.90 -9.42 -12.91
C PRO A 260 13.01 -10.06 -13.74
N SER A 261 13.24 -9.56 -14.96
CA SER A 261 14.27 -10.11 -15.87
C SER A 261 15.66 -9.84 -15.33
N HIS A 262 15.89 -8.65 -14.79
CA HIS A 262 17.16 -8.29 -14.15
C HIS A 262 17.43 -9.16 -12.92
N LEU A 263 16.46 -9.33 -12.02
CA LEU A 263 16.63 -10.16 -10.83
C LEU A 263 16.86 -11.63 -11.17
N LYS A 264 16.21 -12.14 -12.21
CA LYS A 264 16.44 -13.50 -12.73
C LYS A 264 17.87 -13.68 -13.23
N GLN A 265 18.44 -12.70 -13.96
CA GLN A 265 19.83 -12.72 -14.40
C GLN A 265 20.82 -12.72 -13.22
N LEU A 266 20.50 -12.03 -12.13
CA LEU A 266 21.29 -12.05 -10.90
C LEU A 266 21.09 -13.34 -10.08
N GLY A 267 20.19 -14.23 -10.50
CA GLY A 267 19.92 -15.53 -9.86
C GLY A 267 19.01 -15.44 -8.65
N PHE A 268 18.13 -14.43 -8.60
CA PHE A 268 17.06 -14.36 -7.60
C PHE A 268 15.78 -15.04 -8.10
N LYS A 269 15.06 -15.64 -7.18
CA LYS A 269 13.64 -15.92 -7.36
C LYS A 269 12.86 -14.67 -6.91
N TYR A 270 12.06 -14.10 -7.79
CA TYR A 270 11.38 -12.84 -7.54
C TYR A 270 9.88 -12.98 -7.73
N TYR A 271 9.14 -12.83 -6.62
CA TYR A 271 7.69 -12.91 -6.55
C TYR A 271 7.13 -11.52 -6.26
N ALA A 272 6.55 -10.89 -7.27
CA ALA A 272 5.96 -9.56 -7.16
C ALA A 272 4.41 -9.62 -7.28
N ILE A 273 3.78 -8.47 -7.39
CA ILE A 273 2.32 -8.36 -7.52
C ILE A 273 1.96 -8.30 -9.00
N GLY A 274 1.39 -9.40 -9.54
CA GLY A 274 0.98 -9.47 -10.95
C GLY A 274 2.13 -9.51 -11.95
N ARG A 275 3.33 -9.89 -11.51
CA ARG A 275 4.54 -10.04 -12.34
C ARG A 275 5.63 -10.86 -11.63
N GLY A 276 6.65 -11.25 -12.36
CA GLY A 276 7.75 -12.07 -11.83
C GLY A 276 7.43 -13.56 -11.83
N GLU A 277 8.02 -14.30 -10.89
CA GLU A 277 7.73 -15.73 -10.72
C GLU A 277 6.28 -15.95 -10.26
N THR A 278 5.65 -16.98 -10.77
CA THR A 278 4.30 -17.37 -10.38
C THR A 278 4.28 -18.81 -9.87
N PHE A 279 3.30 -19.15 -9.07
CA PHE A 279 3.06 -20.53 -8.67
C PHE A 279 2.08 -21.17 -9.66
N ASN A 280 2.43 -22.34 -10.18
CA ASN A 280 1.49 -23.13 -10.98
C ASN A 280 0.25 -23.42 -10.12
N GLN A 281 -0.91 -23.03 -10.62
CA GLN A 281 -2.20 -23.29 -9.98
C GLN A 281 -2.70 -24.67 -10.31
#